data_d22174c2d18c0048b1a3e99bd0617eb9
#
_entry.id   d22174c2d18c0048b1a3e99bd0617eb9
#
_cell.length_a   1.000
_cell.length_b   1.000
_cell.length_c   1.000
_cell.angle_alpha   90.00
_cell.angle_beta   90.00
_cell.angle_gamma   90.00
#
_symmetry.space_group_name_H-M   'P 1'
#
loop_
_entity.id
_entity.type
_entity.pdbx_description
1 polymer ?
#
loop_
_entity_poly.entity_id
_entity_poly.type
_entity_poly.pdbx_seq_one_letter_code
_entity_poly.pdbx_strand_id
1 'polypeptide(L)'
;MNTETKPDVVKDASMLKQKEMIAGNFDKLTDAKELGLKISSTFVPGNLNELLMCFGIVNNLPEINALNNAMRKQSGPMIQDAEKMGHSEDVCTYVKADIGMMSRGNIAPNGKPMPDPDVLLLSYTGCYTFLKWFELLREQYKCPTVMLHVPYQGDGKAEITQNMRDYVIKQLKEEVIPTLE
;
A
#
# COMPACT_ATOMS: atom_id res chain seq x y z
N MET A 1 33.54 -4.13 31.13
CA MET A 1 32.68 -3.67 30.06
C MET A 1 33.23 -4.18 28.73
N ASN A 2 32.73 -5.33 28.25
CA ASN A 2 33.12 -5.86 26.95
C ASN A 2 32.36 -5.11 25.86
N THR A 3 33.02 -4.25 25.13
CA THR A 3 32.52 -3.67 23.88
C THR A 3 32.71 -4.71 22.79
N GLU A 4 31.71 -5.60 22.63
CA GLU A 4 31.62 -6.42 21.42
C GLU A 4 31.34 -5.49 20.24
N THR A 5 32.39 -5.27 19.43
CA THR A 5 32.26 -4.65 18.12
C THR A 5 31.41 -5.56 17.25
N LYS A 6 30.21 -5.11 16.90
CA LYS A 6 29.39 -5.81 15.90
C LYS A 6 30.19 -5.98 14.62
N PRO A 7 30.26 -7.19 14.04
CA PRO A 7 30.97 -7.39 12.79
C PRO A 7 30.39 -6.45 11.72
N ASP A 8 31.27 -5.81 10.95
CA ASP A 8 30.87 -5.03 9.78
C ASP A 8 30.16 -5.93 8.79
N VAL A 9 28.85 -5.78 8.71
CA VAL A 9 28.04 -6.51 7.73
C VAL A 9 28.37 -5.94 6.36
N VAL A 10 29.20 -6.67 5.60
CA VAL A 10 29.45 -6.36 4.18
C VAL A 10 28.11 -6.41 3.46
N LYS A 11 27.60 -5.26 3.07
CA LYS A 11 26.33 -5.16 2.35
C LYS A 11 26.53 -5.70 0.94
N ASP A 12 25.80 -6.78 0.62
CA ASP A 12 25.75 -7.34 -0.72
C ASP A 12 25.26 -6.29 -1.74
N ALA A 13 25.78 -6.35 -2.97
CA ALA A 13 25.40 -5.47 -4.07
C ALA A 13 23.88 -5.49 -4.34
N SER A 14 23.24 -6.64 -4.19
CA SER A 14 21.79 -6.80 -4.32
C SER A 14 21.02 -5.98 -3.27
N MET A 15 21.47 -5.98 -2.00
CA MET A 15 20.88 -5.19 -0.93
C MET A 15 21.02 -3.68 -1.16
N LEU A 16 22.16 -3.25 -1.72
CA LEU A 16 22.38 -1.85 -2.06
C LEU A 16 21.44 -1.42 -3.19
N LYS A 17 21.32 -2.25 -4.23
CA LYS A 17 20.42 -1.98 -5.35
C LYS A 17 18.95 -1.95 -4.93
N GLN A 18 18.52 -2.88 -4.06
CA GLN A 18 17.18 -2.87 -3.49
C GLN A 18 16.87 -1.57 -2.74
N LYS A 19 17.81 -1.09 -1.93
CA LYS A 19 17.66 0.18 -1.20
C LYS A 19 17.54 1.38 -2.14
N GLU A 20 18.35 1.42 -3.18
CA GLU A 20 18.29 2.46 -4.22
C GLU A 20 16.92 2.45 -4.92
N MET A 21 16.41 1.27 -5.30
CA MET A 21 15.11 1.13 -5.94
C MET A 21 13.97 1.58 -5.03
N ILE A 22 13.99 1.20 -3.75
CA ILE A 22 12.98 1.62 -2.77
C ILE A 22 13.02 3.14 -2.57
N ALA A 23 14.22 3.72 -2.41
CA ALA A 23 14.36 5.16 -2.26
C ALA A 23 13.85 5.90 -3.51
N GLY A 24 14.24 5.47 -4.70
CA GLY A 24 13.79 6.05 -5.96
C GLY A 24 12.28 5.95 -6.19
N ASN A 25 11.63 4.89 -5.68
CA ASN A 25 10.19 4.78 -5.73
C ASN A 25 9.50 5.83 -4.83
N PHE A 26 10.03 6.08 -3.62
CA PHE A 26 9.51 7.12 -2.76
C PHE A 26 9.73 8.52 -3.33
N ASP A 27 10.89 8.77 -3.94
CA ASP A 27 11.15 10.06 -4.60
C ASP A 27 10.16 10.28 -5.76
N LYS A 28 9.97 9.29 -6.61
CA LYS A 28 8.99 9.34 -7.70
C LYS A 28 7.57 9.55 -7.18
N LEU A 29 7.19 8.90 -6.08
CA LEU A 29 5.86 9.04 -5.47
C LEU A 29 5.65 10.45 -4.91
N THR A 30 6.61 10.97 -4.14
CA THR A 30 6.48 12.30 -3.53
C THR A 30 6.52 13.43 -4.54
N ASP A 31 7.24 13.25 -5.65
CA ASP A 31 7.37 14.25 -6.71
C ASP A 31 6.35 14.02 -7.86
N ALA A 32 5.46 13.03 -7.74
CA ALA A 32 4.56 12.61 -8.82
C ALA A 32 3.69 13.74 -9.36
N LYS A 33 3.13 14.60 -8.50
CA LYS A 33 2.31 15.75 -8.94
C LYS A 33 3.13 16.79 -9.71
N GLU A 34 4.36 17.05 -9.29
CA GLU A 34 5.26 17.96 -10.00
C GLU A 34 5.68 17.39 -11.36
N LEU A 35 5.78 16.05 -11.45
CA LEU A 35 6.06 15.32 -12.68
C LEU A 35 4.83 15.13 -13.58
N GLY A 36 3.65 15.61 -13.16
CA GLY A 36 2.39 15.43 -13.90
C GLY A 36 1.87 13.98 -13.92
N LEU A 37 2.32 13.14 -12.97
CA LEU A 37 1.92 11.75 -12.87
C LEU A 37 0.71 11.58 -11.95
N LYS A 38 -0.13 10.61 -12.29
CA LYS A 38 -1.24 10.15 -11.45
C LYS A 38 -0.78 9.17 -10.40
N ILE A 39 -1.49 9.13 -9.28
CA ILE A 39 -1.17 8.30 -8.12
C ILE A 39 -2.34 7.40 -7.80
N SER A 40 -2.08 6.11 -7.63
CA SER A 40 -3.02 5.16 -7.04
C SER A 40 -2.59 4.78 -5.62
N SER A 41 -3.52 4.33 -4.80
CA SER A 41 -3.21 3.57 -3.59
C SER A 41 -3.78 2.16 -3.69
N THR A 42 -2.90 1.16 -3.49
CA THR A 42 -3.25 -0.26 -3.37
C THR A 42 -2.58 -0.83 -2.12
N PHE A 43 -3.08 -1.95 -1.57
CA PHE A 43 -2.50 -2.46 -0.33
C PHE A 43 -1.36 -3.45 -0.54
N VAL A 44 -1.59 -4.45 -1.38
CA VAL A 44 -0.68 -5.59 -1.53
C VAL A 44 0.25 -5.39 -2.71
N PRO A 45 1.58 -5.45 -2.50
CA PRO A 45 2.55 -5.42 -3.59
C PRO A 45 2.29 -6.54 -4.62
N GLY A 46 2.39 -6.21 -5.89
CA GLY A 46 2.24 -7.17 -6.98
C GLY A 46 0.83 -7.29 -7.56
N ASN A 47 -0.22 -6.87 -6.84
CA ASN A 47 -1.57 -6.89 -7.39
C ASN A 47 -1.82 -5.67 -8.26
N LEU A 48 -2.06 -5.89 -9.55
CA LEU A 48 -2.38 -4.86 -10.54
C LEU A 48 -1.29 -3.79 -10.76
N ASN A 49 -0.09 -3.97 -10.20
CA ASN A 49 1.01 -3.02 -10.38
C ASN A 49 1.38 -2.83 -11.86
N GLU A 50 1.47 -3.94 -12.60
CA GLU A 50 1.79 -3.91 -14.03
C GLU A 50 0.71 -3.18 -14.83
N LEU A 51 -0.57 -3.36 -14.46
CA LEU A 51 -1.67 -2.63 -15.05
C LEU A 51 -1.54 -1.12 -14.80
N LEU A 52 -1.32 -0.72 -13.56
CA LEU A 52 -1.11 0.70 -13.20
C LEU A 52 0.08 1.31 -13.95
N MET A 53 1.18 0.55 -14.12
CA MET A 53 2.34 0.99 -14.90
C MET A 53 1.99 1.22 -16.38
N CYS A 54 1.09 0.41 -16.98
CA CYS A 54 0.62 0.60 -18.34
C CYS A 54 -0.12 1.93 -18.53
N PHE A 55 -0.80 2.41 -17.48
CA PHE A 55 -1.45 3.74 -17.45
C PHE A 55 -0.53 4.88 -17.01
N GLY A 56 0.75 4.60 -16.73
CA GLY A 56 1.70 5.59 -16.23
C GLY A 56 1.42 6.06 -14.79
N ILE A 57 0.63 5.31 -14.04
CA ILE A 57 0.21 5.64 -12.67
C ILE A 57 1.28 5.17 -11.69
N VAL A 58 1.66 6.05 -10.75
CA VAL A 58 2.56 5.71 -9.64
C VAL A 58 1.75 5.11 -8.52
N ASN A 59 2.22 3.98 -7.96
CA ASN A 59 1.49 3.29 -6.92
C ASN A 59 2.03 3.59 -5.52
N ASN A 60 1.17 4.06 -4.63
CA ASN A 60 1.39 4.12 -3.19
C ASN A 60 0.90 2.80 -2.55
N LEU A 61 1.66 2.29 -1.60
CA LEU A 61 1.38 1.03 -0.91
C LEU A 61 1.32 1.27 0.61
N PRO A 62 0.13 1.58 1.18
CA PRO A 62 -0.04 1.86 2.61
C PRO A 62 0.51 0.76 3.52
N GLU A 63 0.36 -0.50 3.16
CA GLU A 63 0.93 -1.63 3.92
C GLU A 63 2.48 -1.57 3.95
N ILE A 64 3.12 -1.24 2.84
CA ILE A 64 4.57 -1.09 2.77
C ILE A 64 5.05 0.14 3.55
N ASN A 65 4.26 1.22 3.54
CA ASN A 65 4.57 2.41 4.35
C ASN A 65 4.55 2.07 5.84
N ALA A 66 3.50 1.36 6.31
CA ALA A 66 3.40 0.89 7.68
C ALA A 66 4.56 -0.05 8.06
N LEU A 67 4.93 -0.99 7.18
CA LEU A 67 6.08 -1.87 7.36
C LEU A 67 7.39 -1.08 7.48
N ASN A 68 7.63 -0.10 6.60
CA ASN A 68 8.84 0.74 6.66
C ASN A 68 8.91 1.54 7.97
N ASN A 69 7.79 2.08 8.46
CA ASN A 69 7.71 2.77 9.74
C ASN A 69 8.04 1.81 10.92
N ALA A 70 7.56 0.56 10.85
CA ALA A 70 7.87 -0.46 11.84
C ALA A 70 9.36 -0.82 11.85
N MET A 71 9.96 -1.05 10.67
CA MET A 71 11.38 -1.35 10.53
C MET A 71 12.28 -0.22 11.04
N ARG A 72 11.82 1.02 10.93
CA ARG A 72 12.50 2.23 11.46
C ARG A 72 12.20 2.50 12.94
N LYS A 73 11.39 1.65 13.59
CA LYS A 73 10.92 1.82 14.98
C LYS A 73 10.14 3.13 15.21
N GLN A 74 9.43 3.60 14.19
CA GLN A 74 8.64 4.83 14.21
C GLN A 74 7.14 4.58 14.36
N SER A 75 6.67 3.34 14.22
CA SER A 75 5.25 3.00 14.23
C SER A 75 4.58 3.14 15.61
N GLY A 76 5.31 2.96 16.72
CA GLY A 76 4.73 3.02 18.07
C GLY A 76 3.92 4.29 18.33
N PRO A 77 4.51 5.49 18.20
CA PRO A 77 3.77 6.74 18.35
C PRO A 77 2.61 6.92 17.37
N MET A 78 2.71 6.40 16.13
CA MET A 78 1.64 6.46 15.13
C MET A 78 0.46 5.58 15.54
N ILE A 79 0.73 4.37 16.05
CA ILE A 79 -0.30 3.46 16.57
C ILE A 79 -1.04 4.11 17.73
N GLN A 80 -0.33 4.73 18.67
CA GLN A 80 -0.94 5.44 19.80
C GLN A 80 -1.82 6.61 19.36
N ASP A 81 -1.43 7.34 18.32
CA ASP A 81 -2.25 8.44 17.81
C ASP A 81 -3.54 7.91 17.17
N ALA A 82 -3.48 6.82 16.41
CA ALA A 82 -4.68 6.18 15.89
C ALA A 82 -5.63 5.70 17.01
N GLU A 83 -5.09 5.13 18.08
CA GLU A 83 -5.87 4.72 19.24
C GLU A 83 -6.53 5.91 19.97
N LYS A 84 -5.83 7.03 20.10
CA LYS A 84 -6.41 8.29 20.61
C LYS A 84 -7.52 8.85 19.73
N MET A 85 -7.47 8.57 18.42
CA MET A 85 -8.53 8.93 17.46
C MET A 85 -9.75 8.01 17.55
N GLY A 86 -9.71 6.96 18.38
CA GLY A 86 -10.83 6.04 18.63
C GLY A 86 -10.71 4.71 17.91
N HIS A 87 -9.59 4.40 17.26
CA HIS A 87 -9.37 3.07 16.69
C HIS A 87 -9.04 2.07 17.80
N SER A 88 -9.71 0.89 17.80
CA SER A 88 -9.52 -0.14 18.82
C SER A 88 -8.06 -0.66 18.86
N GLU A 89 -7.60 -1.00 20.06
CA GLU A 89 -6.31 -1.67 20.27
C GLU A 89 -6.20 -3.00 19.50
N ASP A 90 -7.32 -3.69 19.30
CA ASP A 90 -7.40 -4.98 18.58
C ASP A 90 -7.30 -4.85 17.06
N VAL A 91 -7.38 -3.63 16.50
CA VAL A 91 -7.21 -3.41 15.06
C VAL A 91 -5.77 -3.66 14.65
N CYS A 92 -5.58 -4.22 13.45
CA CYS A 92 -4.27 -4.47 12.85
C CYS A 92 -3.34 -3.26 12.99
N THR A 93 -2.14 -3.48 13.49
CA THR A 93 -1.15 -2.43 13.74
C THR A 93 -0.69 -1.72 12.48
N TYR A 94 -0.74 -2.37 11.31
CA TYR A 94 -0.44 -1.72 10.03
C TYR A 94 -1.46 -0.64 9.69
N VAL A 95 -2.76 -0.92 9.89
CA VAL A 95 -3.83 0.08 9.71
C VAL A 95 -3.62 1.27 10.64
N LYS A 96 -3.39 1.00 11.93
CA LYS A 96 -3.16 2.05 12.93
C LYS A 96 -1.91 2.88 12.61
N ALA A 97 -0.84 2.23 12.17
CA ALA A 97 0.39 2.93 11.79
C ALA A 97 0.20 3.85 10.58
N ASP A 98 -0.56 3.42 9.58
CA ASP A 98 -0.87 4.24 8.39
C ASP A 98 -1.77 5.43 8.76
N ILE A 99 -2.85 5.21 9.52
CA ILE A 99 -3.74 6.27 10.01
C ILE A 99 -2.96 7.28 10.86
N GLY A 100 -2.11 6.80 11.76
CA GLY A 100 -1.27 7.67 12.58
C GLY A 100 -0.21 8.42 11.77
N MET A 101 0.30 7.83 10.69
CA MET A 101 1.19 8.52 9.74
C MET A 101 0.44 9.64 9.02
N MET A 102 -0.78 9.39 8.54
CA MET A 102 -1.62 10.41 7.91
C MET A 102 -1.91 11.57 8.86
N SER A 103 -2.23 11.30 10.13
CA SER A 103 -2.48 12.35 11.15
C SER A 103 -1.25 13.22 11.46
N ARG A 104 -0.06 12.72 11.11
CA ARG A 104 1.24 13.43 11.27
C ARG A 104 1.72 14.10 9.98
N GLY A 105 0.83 14.33 9.01
CA GLY A 105 1.16 14.99 7.75
C GLY A 105 1.62 14.04 6.66
N ASN A 106 1.43 12.73 6.82
CA ASN A 106 1.68 11.70 5.81
C ASN A 106 3.11 11.75 5.23
N ILE A 107 4.12 11.83 6.10
CA ILE A 107 5.51 12.00 5.69
C ILE A 107 6.14 10.68 5.25
N ALA A 108 6.60 10.65 4.01
CA ALA A 108 7.32 9.51 3.43
C ALA A 108 8.71 9.31 4.05
N PRO A 109 9.33 8.13 3.85
CA PRO A 109 10.68 7.85 4.34
C PRO A 109 11.79 8.79 3.88
N ASN A 110 11.60 9.51 2.77
CA ASN A 110 12.53 10.54 2.27
C ASN A 110 12.32 11.92 2.92
N GLY A 111 11.38 12.04 3.87
CA GLY A 111 11.10 13.28 4.60
C GLY A 111 10.14 14.24 3.90
N LYS A 112 9.64 13.89 2.72
CA LYS A 112 8.65 14.68 1.98
C LYS A 112 7.22 14.20 2.30
N PRO A 113 6.20 15.08 2.26
CA PRO A 113 4.81 14.64 2.37
C PRO A 113 4.42 13.81 1.14
N MET A 114 3.72 12.70 1.38
CA MET A 114 3.13 11.92 0.30
C MET A 114 1.90 12.63 -0.23
N PRO A 115 1.75 12.77 -1.53
CA PRO A 115 0.58 13.39 -2.14
C PRO A 115 -0.64 12.47 -2.01
N ASP A 116 -1.83 13.07 -1.99
CA ASP A 116 -3.08 12.33 -2.02
C ASP A 116 -3.23 11.53 -3.33
N PRO A 117 -3.76 10.32 -3.28
CA PRO A 117 -3.98 9.50 -4.47
C PRO A 117 -5.10 10.09 -5.36
N ASP A 118 -4.97 9.88 -6.66
CA ASP A 118 -6.00 10.20 -7.64
C ASP A 118 -7.06 9.08 -7.74
N VAL A 119 -6.68 7.84 -7.36
CA VAL A 119 -7.55 6.68 -7.37
C VAL A 119 -7.18 5.67 -6.28
N LEU A 120 -8.18 5.05 -5.69
CA LEU A 120 -8.01 3.91 -4.80
C LEU A 120 -8.37 2.62 -5.54
N LEU A 121 -7.45 1.67 -5.58
CA LEU A 121 -7.65 0.38 -6.23
C LEU A 121 -7.35 -0.74 -5.22
N LEU A 122 -8.39 -1.48 -4.81
CA LEU A 122 -8.27 -2.64 -3.95
C LEU A 122 -8.44 -3.93 -4.75
N SER A 123 -7.46 -4.82 -4.68
CA SER A 123 -7.67 -6.23 -5.01
C SER A 123 -7.96 -7.00 -3.73
N TYR A 124 -9.22 -7.41 -3.55
CA TYR A 124 -9.62 -8.12 -2.36
C TYR A 124 -9.32 -9.60 -2.47
N THR A 125 -8.46 -10.09 -1.58
CA THR A 125 -7.97 -11.47 -1.56
C THR A 125 -8.25 -12.19 -0.24
N GLY A 126 -9.21 -11.70 0.57
CA GLY A 126 -9.69 -12.38 1.77
C GLY A 126 -9.28 -11.77 3.12
N CYS A 127 -8.47 -10.72 3.15
CA CYS A 127 -8.19 -10.01 4.40
C CYS A 127 -9.27 -8.96 4.71
N TYR A 128 -10.18 -9.25 5.65
CA TYR A 128 -11.25 -8.32 6.05
C TYR A 128 -10.72 -6.96 6.54
N THR A 129 -9.52 -6.94 7.13
CA THR A 129 -8.90 -5.70 7.56
C THR A 129 -8.68 -4.74 6.39
N PHE A 130 -8.35 -5.24 5.20
CA PHE A 130 -8.18 -4.40 4.02
C PHE A 130 -9.46 -3.70 3.60
N LEU A 131 -10.61 -4.34 3.72
CA LEU A 131 -11.91 -3.72 3.41
C LEU A 131 -12.13 -2.49 4.29
N LYS A 132 -11.96 -2.64 5.61
CA LYS A 132 -12.15 -1.52 6.54
C LYS A 132 -11.10 -0.43 6.36
N TRP A 133 -9.86 -0.80 6.15
CA TRP A 133 -8.79 0.15 5.86
C TRP A 133 -9.08 0.97 4.59
N PHE A 134 -9.55 0.28 3.54
CA PHE A 134 -9.90 0.91 2.27
C PHE A 134 -11.08 1.89 2.41
N GLU A 135 -12.08 1.56 3.23
CA GLU A 135 -13.17 2.47 3.56
C GLU A 135 -12.65 3.76 4.23
N LEU A 136 -11.73 3.63 5.19
CA LEU A 136 -11.12 4.78 5.85
C LEU A 136 -10.36 5.67 4.87
N LEU A 137 -9.58 5.07 3.95
CA LEU A 137 -8.89 5.83 2.91
C LEU A 137 -9.86 6.50 1.94
N ARG A 138 -10.96 5.84 1.58
CA ARG A 138 -12.01 6.41 0.74
C ARG A 138 -12.66 7.63 1.39
N GLU A 139 -12.95 7.56 2.69
CA GLU A 139 -13.49 8.69 3.45
C GLU A 139 -12.49 9.84 3.54
N GLN A 140 -11.21 9.54 3.68
CA GLN A 140 -10.14 10.52 3.79
C GLN A 140 -9.89 11.25 2.47
N TYR A 141 -9.69 10.51 1.38
CA TYR A 141 -9.22 11.07 0.11
C TYR A 141 -10.35 11.46 -0.85
N LYS A 142 -11.53 10.87 -0.73
CA LYS A 142 -12.72 11.16 -1.56
C LYS A 142 -12.47 11.11 -3.07
N CYS A 143 -11.52 10.29 -3.49
CA CYS A 143 -11.20 10.06 -4.89
C CYS A 143 -11.94 8.84 -5.47
N PRO A 144 -11.96 8.65 -6.79
CA PRO A 144 -12.49 7.45 -7.43
C PRO A 144 -11.96 6.18 -6.78
N THR A 145 -12.84 5.21 -6.60
CA THR A 145 -12.53 4.01 -5.80
C THR A 145 -13.08 2.80 -6.52
N VAL A 146 -12.25 1.83 -6.79
CA VAL A 146 -12.66 0.56 -7.40
C VAL A 146 -12.09 -0.63 -6.63
N MET A 147 -12.90 -1.69 -6.50
CA MET A 147 -12.51 -2.92 -5.82
C MET A 147 -12.64 -4.09 -6.78
N LEU A 148 -11.52 -4.78 -7.02
CA LEU A 148 -11.50 -6.04 -7.75
C LEU A 148 -11.72 -7.19 -6.77
N HIS A 149 -12.86 -7.86 -6.86
CA HIS A 149 -13.15 -9.05 -6.08
C HIS A 149 -12.57 -10.29 -6.73
N VAL A 150 -11.68 -10.98 -6.01
CA VAL A 150 -11.16 -12.29 -6.40
C VAL A 150 -12.00 -13.37 -5.73
N PRO A 151 -12.59 -14.32 -6.49
CA PRO A 151 -13.39 -15.38 -5.92
C PRO A 151 -12.63 -16.22 -4.90
N TYR A 152 -13.23 -16.42 -3.72
CA TYR A 152 -12.65 -17.26 -2.68
C TYR A 152 -12.88 -18.74 -2.96
N GLN A 153 -11.83 -19.54 -2.84
CA GLN A 153 -11.89 -21.00 -2.95
C GLN A 153 -11.80 -21.63 -1.56
N GLY A 154 -12.95 -22.03 -1.00
CA GLY A 154 -13.04 -22.52 0.37
C GLY A 154 -12.83 -24.04 0.55
N ASP A 155 -12.81 -24.82 -0.54
CA ASP A 155 -12.78 -26.26 -0.50
C ASP A 155 -11.38 -26.90 -0.62
N GLY A 156 -10.34 -26.09 -0.68
CA GLY A 156 -8.95 -26.54 -0.83
C GLY A 156 -8.62 -27.16 -2.20
N LYS A 157 -9.56 -27.16 -3.14
CA LYS A 157 -9.32 -27.57 -4.53
C LYS A 157 -8.89 -26.38 -5.35
N ALA A 158 -7.71 -26.44 -5.93
CA ALA A 158 -7.10 -25.35 -6.68
C ALA A 158 -7.67 -25.21 -8.11
N GLU A 159 -8.91 -25.60 -8.36
CA GLU A 159 -9.51 -25.48 -9.70
C GLU A 159 -10.17 -24.13 -9.89
N ILE A 160 -9.58 -23.30 -10.73
CA ILE A 160 -10.18 -22.03 -11.16
C ILE A 160 -11.16 -22.34 -12.28
N THR A 161 -12.45 -22.20 -11.98
CA THR A 161 -13.52 -22.43 -12.96
C THR A 161 -13.57 -21.31 -14.01
N GLN A 162 -14.19 -21.62 -15.17
CA GLN A 162 -14.38 -20.61 -16.21
C GLN A 162 -15.22 -19.43 -15.70
N ASN A 163 -16.26 -19.68 -14.91
CA ASN A 163 -17.09 -18.62 -14.30
C ASN A 163 -16.28 -17.67 -13.40
N MET A 164 -15.33 -18.20 -12.64
CA MET A 164 -14.43 -17.36 -11.80
C MET A 164 -13.54 -16.46 -12.66
N ARG A 165 -13.01 -17.00 -13.76
CA ARG A 165 -12.22 -16.22 -14.72
C ARG A 165 -13.04 -15.11 -15.36
N ASP A 166 -14.23 -15.45 -15.85
CA ASP A 166 -15.13 -14.51 -16.51
C ASP A 166 -15.57 -13.40 -15.55
N TYR A 167 -15.82 -13.74 -14.28
CA TYR A 167 -16.16 -12.78 -13.25
C TYR A 167 -15.05 -11.74 -13.01
N VAL A 168 -13.78 -12.20 -12.91
CA VAL A 168 -12.65 -11.28 -12.73
C VAL A 168 -12.42 -10.45 -14.00
N ILE A 169 -12.48 -11.07 -15.18
CA ILE A 169 -12.30 -10.38 -16.47
C ILE A 169 -13.38 -9.30 -16.66
N LYS A 170 -14.62 -9.59 -16.28
CA LYS A 170 -15.71 -8.63 -16.36
C LYS A 170 -15.43 -7.39 -15.52
N GLN A 171 -15.06 -7.56 -14.25
CA GLN A 171 -14.71 -6.44 -13.37
C GLN A 171 -13.53 -5.62 -13.92
N LEU A 172 -12.50 -6.29 -14.44
CA LEU A 172 -11.36 -5.58 -15.05
C LEU A 172 -11.80 -4.70 -16.21
N LYS A 173 -12.67 -5.22 -17.10
CA LYS A 173 -13.13 -4.51 -18.31
C LYS A 173 -14.17 -3.44 -18.04
N GLU A 174 -15.10 -3.68 -17.11
CA GLU A 174 -16.26 -2.83 -16.90
C GLU A 174 -16.07 -1.81 -15.76
N GLU A 175 -15.14 -2.06 -14.84
CA GLU A 175 -14.94 -1.22 -13.65
C GLU A 175 -13.50 -0.71 -13.51
N VAL A 176 -12.50 -1.62 -13.50
CA VAL A 176 -11.12 -1.25 -13.22
C VAL A 176 -10.51 -0.40 -14.34
N ILE A 177 -10.51 -0.90 -15.57
CA ILE A 177 -9.91 -0.19 -16.71
C ILE A 177 -10.59 1.17 -16.94
N PRO A 178 -11.94 1.27 -17.00
CA PRO A 178 -12.59 2.56 -17.19
C PRO A 178 -12.35 3.57 -16.07
N THR A 179 -12.05 3.10 -14.85
CA THR A 179 -11.69 4.00 -13.74
C THR A 179 -10.26 4.52 -13.86
N LEU A 180 -9.37 3.80 -14.56
CA LEU A 180 -7.97 4.19 -14.76
C LEU A 180 -7.76 5.06 -16.01
N GLU A 181 -8.70 5.08 -16.96
CA GLU A 181 -8.73 5.97 -18.14
C GLU A 181 -9.15 7.39 -17.78
#